data_fa50c0cd530d6e0295d2f93053ef6f74
#
_entry.id   fa50c0cd530d6e0295d2f93053ef6f74
#
_cell.length_a   1.000
_cell.length_b   1.000
_cell.length_c   1.000
_cell.angle_alpha   90.00
_cell.angle_beta   90.00
_cell.angle_gamma   90.00
#
_symmetry.space_group_name_H-M   'P 1'
#
loop_
_entity.id
_entity.type
_entity.pdbx_description
1 polymer ?
#
loop_
_entity_poly.entity_id
_entity_poly.type
_entity_poly.pdbx_seq_one_letter_code
_entity_poly.pdbx_strand_id
1 'polypeptide(L)'
;MRFGEDIDFSIRIFKAGCSCRLFPKAWVWHKRRTDFRKFWRQVYNSGIARINLYKKYPESLKFVHLLPMLFTVGCTLLALLFILGIVLFFILPAGMMQARGLALSLLALLPLLLYAFLIFANATSKNASAKIGLLSIGAAFIQLTGYGCGFIEAWWKRCIEGKDEFSAYESNFYK
;
A
#
# COMPACT_ATOMS: atom_id res chain seq x y z
N MET A 1 20.32 5.13 6.88
CA MET A 1 18.91 4.93 6.52
C MET A 1 18.38 6.21 5.91
N ARG A 2 17.78 6.18 4.72
CA ARG A 2 17.41 7.40 3.97
C ARG A 2 15.91 7.70 3.97
N PHE A 3 15.10 6.71 4.33
CA PHE A 3 13.67 6.84 4.63
C PHE A 3 13.39 6.15 5.95
N GLY A 4 12.50 6.73 6.77
CA GLY A 4 12.20 6.24 8.11
C GLY A 4 13.27 6.62 9.14
N GLU A 5 14.13 7.61 8.83
CA GLU A 5 15.12 8.17 9.76
C GLU A 5 14.48 8.76 11.01
N ASP A 6 13.29 9.33 10.88
CA ASP A 6 12.47 9.84 11.98
C ASP A 6 12.05 8.74 12.95
N ILE A 7 11.64 7.58 12.42
CA ILE A 7 11.28 6.41 13.22
C ILE A 7 12.52 5.79 13.87
N ASP A 8 13.62 5.64 13.11
CA ASP A 8 14.89 5.14 13.64
C ASP A 8 15.42 6.03 14.77
N PHE A 9 15.35 7.34 14.57
CA PHE A 9 15.74 8.32 15.59
C PHE A 9 14.87 8.20 16.85
N SER A 10 13.56 8.10 16.70
CA SER A 10 12.63 7.91 17.81
C SER A 10 12.91 6.64 18.58
N ILE A 11 13.17 5.52 17.89
CA ILE A 11 13.51 4.24 18.53
C ILE A 11 14.80 4.39 19.36
N ARG A 12 15.82 5.08 18.84
CA ARG A 12 17.08 5.30 19.58
C ARG A 12 16.89 6.17 20.81
N ILE A 13 16.08 7.22 20.72
CA ILE A 13 15.72 8.08 21.87
C ILE A 13 15.08 7.25 22.98
N PHE A 14 14.07 6.43 22.63
CA PHE A 14 13.40 5.58 23.63
C PHE A 14 14.33 4.51 24.21
N LYS A 15 15.21 3.90 23.41
CA LYS A 15 16.20 2.94 23.90
C LYS A 15 17.26 3.58 24.82
N ALA A 16 17.50 4.87 24.66
CA ALA A 16 18.38 5.65 25.54
C ALA A 16 17.68 6.09 26.85
N GLY A 17 16.43 5.64 27.10
CA GLY A 17 15.68 5.99 28.31
C GLY A 17 15.08 7.39 28.29
N CYS A 18 15.15 8.10 27.15
CA CYS A 18 14.57 9.45 27.02
C CYS A 18 13.08 9.35 26.67
N SER A 19 12.31 10.35 27.07
CA SER A 19 10.89 10.50 26.74
C SER A 19 10.69 11.58 25.67
N CYS A 20 9.66 11.41 24.83
CA CYS A 20 9.22 12.43 23.87
C CYS A 20 7.97 13.15 24.39
N ARG A 21 7.91 14.47 24.20
CA ARG A 21 6.75 15.28 24.57
C ARG A 21 6.20 16.02 23.38
N LEU A 22 4.88 15.95 23.18
CA LEU A 22 4.19 16.75 22.18
C LEU A 22 3.91 18.16 22.74
N PHE A 23 4.29 19.18 22.00
CA PHE A 23 3.96 20.57 22.30
C PHE A 23 2.85 21.03 21.32
N PRO A 24 1.57 21.13 21.74
CA PRO A 24 0.46 21.46 20.84
C PRO A 24 0.59 22.81 20.15
N LYS A 25 1.33 23.75 20.75
CA LYS A 25 1.59 25.09 20.18
C LYS A 25 2.77 25.13 19.20
N ALA A 26 3.58 24.06 19.12
CA ALA A 26 4.68 23.96 18.16
C ALA A 26 4.17 23.24 16.91
N TRP A 27 3.76 23.99 15.91
CA TRP A 27 3.27 23.48 14.64
C TRP A 27 3.87 24.24 13.47
N VAL A 28 3.90 23.58 12.31
CA VAL A 28 4.40 24.15 11.05
C VAL A 28 3.44 23.89 9.92
N TRP A 29 3.35 24.82 8.98
CA TRP A 29 2.66 24.61 7.72
C TRP A 29 3.50 23.69 6.83
N HIS A 30 2.95 22.55 6.45
CA HIS A 30 3.60 21.63 5.54
C HIS A 30 2.77 21.41 4.28
N LYS A 31 3.30 21.86 3.12
CA LYS A 31 2.65 21.62 1.83
C LYS A 31 2.81 20.15 1.44
N ARG A 32 1.71 19.42 1.47
CA ARG A 32 1.69 18.01 1.06
C ARG A 32 1.85 17.86 -0.46
N ARG A 33 2.25 16.68 -0.89
CA ARG A 33 2.34 16.34 -2.31
C ARG A 33 0.93 16.25 -2.91
N THR A 34 0.73 16.92 -4.06
CA THR A 34 -0.56 17.03 -4.74
C THR A 34 -0.66 16.14 -5.99
N ASP A 35 0.37 15.34 -6.26
CA ASP A 35 0.54 14.52 -7.46
C ASP A 35 0.57 13.04 -7.06
N PHE A 36 -0.27 12.22 -7.70
CA PHE A 36 -0.36 10.78 -7.44
C PHE A 36 0.96 10.03 -7.70
N ARG A 37 1.75 10.44 -8.69
CA ARG A 37 3.05 9.82 -8.98
C ARG A 37 4.05 10.06 -7.84
N LYS A 38 4.11 11.29 -7.32
CA LYS A 38 4.95 11.63 -6.16
C LYS A 38 4.45 10.96 -4.90
N PHE A 39 3.12 10.83 -4.75
CA PHE A 39 2.52 10.15 -3.63
C PHE A 39 2.83 8.64 -3.67
N TRP A 40 2.67 7.98 -4.82
CA TRP A 40 3.08 6.59 -5.02
C TRP A 40 4.54 6.37 -4.59
N ARG A 41 5.46 7.17 -5.11
CA ARG A 41 6.89 7.06 -4.77
C ARG A 41 7.14 7.20 -3.26
N GLN A 42 6.42 8.10 -2.60
CA GLN A 42 6.53 8.29 -1.15
C GLN A 42 6.09 7.05 -0.39
N VAL A 43 4.89 6.52 -0.68
CA VAL A 43 4.35 5.37 0.07
C VAL A 43 5.10 4.09 -0.24
N TYR A 44 5.58 3.92 -1.47
CA TYR A 44 6.45 2.82 -1.88
C TYR A 44 7.76 2.83 -1.06
N ASN A 45 8.43 3.96 -0.97
CA ASN A 45 9.64 4.10 -0.15
C ASN A 45 9.37 3.88 1.34
N SER A 46 8.17 4.22 1.82
CA SER A 46 7.76 3.91 3.20
C SER A 46 7.64 2.40 3.45
N GLY A 47 7.15 1.65 2.45
CA GLY A 47 7.13 0.18 2.50
C GLY A 47 8.53 -0.41 2.59
N ILE A 48 9.48 0.09 1.77
CA ILE A 48 10.90 -0.32 1.81
C ILE A 48 11.51 0.00 3.18
N ALA A 49 11.29 1.22 3.68
CA ALA A 49 11.81 1.67 4.97
C ALA A 49 11.36 0.77 6.13
N ARG A 50 10.13 0.22 6.06
CA ARG A 50 9.60 -0.67 7.09
C ARG A 50 10.41 -1.97 7.22
N ILE A 51 10.83 -2.56 6.11
CA ILE A 51 11.67 -3.76 6.11
C ILE A 51 13.08 -3.44 6.60
N ASN A 52 13.65 -2.31 6.22
CA ASN A 52 14.96 -1.88 6.72
C ASN A 52 14.93 -1.65 8.24
N LEU A 53 13.85 -1.04 8.76
CA LEU A 53 13.62 -0.91 10.21
C LEU A 53 13.46 -2.27 10.89
N TYR A 54 12.71 -3.19 10.30
CA TYR A 54 12.56 -4.55 10.82
C TYR A 54 13.91 -5.28 10.90
N LYS A 55 14.75 -5.20 9.89
CA LYS A 55 16.10 -5.80 9.92
C LYS A 55 16.99 -5.22 11.01
N LYS A 56 16.81 -3.94 11.36
CA LYS A 56 17.56 -3.25 12.41
C LYS A 56 16.95 -3.43 13.80
N TYR A 57 15.61 -3.44 13.87
CA TYR A 57 14.82 -3.57 15.08
C TYR A 57 13.65 -4.52 14.84
N PRO A 58 13.85 -5.85 15.01
CA PRO A 58 12.80 -6.84 14.71
C PRO A 58 11.48 -6.58 15.44
N GLU A 59 11.53 -6.07 16.65
CA GLU A 59 10.38 -5.70 17.47
C GLU A 59 9.55 -4.52 16.92
N SER A 60 10.10 -3.77 15.97
CA SER A 60 9.41 -2.62 15.36
C SER A 60 8.31 -3.02 14.37
N LEU A 61 8.33 -4.25 13.86
CA LEU A 61 7.34 -4.75 12.91
C LEU A 61 6.08 -5.23 13.64
N LYS A 62 4.95 -4.57 13.37
CA LYS A 62 3.64 -4.94 13.92
C LYS A 62 2.74 -5.47 12.81
N PHE A 63 1.71 -6.27 13.19
CA PHE A 63 0.74 -6.82 12.23
C PHE A 63 0.12 -5.76 11.30
N VAL A 64 -0.19 -4.57 11.82
CA VAL A 64 -0.75 -3.46 11.02
C VAL A 64 0.12 -3.07 9.82
N HIS A 65 1.44 -3.26 9.90
CA HIS A 65 2.37 -2.96 8.82
C HIS A 65 2.32 -3.97 7.67
N LEU A 66 1.72 -5.16 7.90
CA LEU A 66 1.52 -6.19 6.88
C LEU A 66 0.24 -5.97 6.08
N LEU A 67 -0.74 -5.22 6.62
CA LEU A 67 -2.04 -5.03 5.98
C LEU A 67 -1.95 -4.48 4.54
N PRO A 68 -1.10 -3.47 4.22
CA PRO A 68 -0.98 -3.01 2.85
C PRO A 68 -0.38 -4.06 1.90
N MET A 69 0.54 -4.89 2.39
CA MET A 69 1.09 -6.02 1.63
C MET A 69 -0.02 -7.05 1.33
N LEU A 70 -0.78 -7.46 2.35
CA LEU A 70 -1.90 -8.38 2.20
C LEU A 70 -2.96 -7.84 1.24
N PHE A 71 -3.27 -6.54 1.33
CA PHE A 71 -4.17 -5.88 0.39
C PHE A 71 -3.64 -5.96 -1.04
N THR A 72 -2.36 -5.70 -1.26
CA THR A 72 -1.72 -5.75 -2.59
C THR A 72 -1.78 -7.16 -3.17
N VAL A 73 -1.42 -8.17 -2.38
CA VAL A 73 -1.52 -9.58 -2.78
C VAL A 73 -2.98 -9.94 -3.08
N GLY A 74 -3.92 -9.56 -2.22
CA GLY A 74 -5.35 -9.77 -2.42
C GLY A 74 -5.88 -9.14 -3.72
N CYS A 75 -5.53 -7.88 -4.00
CA CYS A 75 -5.87 -7.22 -5.27
C CYS A 75 -5.30 -7.97 -6.48
N THR A 76 -4.05 -8.45 -6.39
CA THR A 76 -3.43 -9.22 -7.47
C THR A 76 -4.16 -10.54 -7.70
N LEU A 77 -4.50 -11.27 -6.65
CA LEU A 77 -5.25 -12.52 -6.74
C LEU A 77 -6.65 -12.29 -7.33
N LEU A 78 -7.37 -11.26 -6.89
CA LEU A 78 -8.68 -10.92 -7.44
C LEU A 78 -8.58 -10.54 -8.92
N ALA A 79 -7.55 -9.81 -9.34
CA ALA A 79 -7.31 -9.48 -10.73
C ALA A 79 -7.04 -10.75 -11.57
N LEU A 80 -6.25 -11.70 -11.05
CA LEU A 80 -6.00 -12.99 -11.72
C LEU A 80 -7.28 -13.83 -11.84
N LEU A 81 -8.10 -13.88 -10.79
CA LEU A 81 -9.40 -14.57 -10.81
C LEU A 81 -10.37 -13.91 -11.80
N PHE A 82 -10.39 -12.59 -11.87
CA PHE A 82 -11.18 -11.85 -12.86
C PHE A 82 -10.76 -12.22 -14.29
N ILE A 83 -9.46 -12.19 -14.58
CA ILE A 83 -8.93 -12.56 -15.90
C ILE A 83 -9.26 -14.02 -16.21
N LEU A 84 -9.04 -14.94 -15.26
CA LEU A 84 -9.37 -16.35 -15.43
C LEU A 84 -10.86 -16.54 -15.75
N GLY A 85 -11.76 -15.87 -15.05
CA GLY A 85 -13.20 -15.94 -15.30
C GLY A 85 -13.57 -15.44 -16.70
N ILE A 86 -12.95 -14.35 -17.19
CA ILE A 86 -13.12 -13.86 -18.56
C ILE A 86 -12.60 -14.87 -19.59
N VAL A 87 -11.43 -15.43 -19.36
CA VAL A 87 -10.86 -16.46 -20.25
C VAL A 87 -11.79 -17.68 -20.34
N LEU A 88 -12.28 -18.16 -19.21
CA LEU A 88 -13.23 -19.29 -19.15
C LEU A 88 -14.54 -18.95 -19.88
N PHE A 89 -15.03 -17.73 -19.73
CA PHE A 89 -16.23 -17.27 -20.43
C PHE A 89 -16.11 -17.38 -21.95
N PHE A 90 -14.93 -17.07 -22.53
CA PHE A 90 -14.71 -17.13 -23.97
C PHE A 90 -14.33 -18.53 -24.51
N ILE A 91 -13.67 -19.35 -23.70
CA ILE A 91 -13.17 -20.67 -24.14
C ILE A 91 -14.23 -21.76 -23.99
N LEU A 92 -15.05 -21.70 -22.93
CA LEU A 92 -16.03 -22.75 -22.64
C LEU A 92 -17.26 -22.68 -23.58
N PRO A 93 -17.85 -23.82 -23.91
CA PRO A 93 -19.07 -23.86 -24.71
C PRO A 93 -20.22 -23.11 -24.03
N ALA A 94 -21.09 -22.53 -24.85
CA ALA A 94 -22.27 -21.81 -24.38
C ALA A 94 -23.12 -22.65 -23.42
N GLY A 95 -23.55 -22.05 -22.32
CA GLY A 95 -24.35 -22.72 -21.31
C GLY A 95 -23.86 -22.50 -19.88
N MET A 96 -24.13 -23.47 -19.00
CA MET A 96 -23.85 -23.38 -17.57
C MET A 96 -22.36 -23.12 -17.27
N MET A 97 -21.44 -23.71 -18.02
CA MET A 97 -19.99 -23.56 -17.81
C MET A 97 -19.52 -22.15 -18.13
N GLN A 98 -20.00 -21.57 -19.23
CA GLN A 98 -19.72 -20.17 -19.59
C GLN A 98 -20.29 -19.21 -18.54
N ALA A 99 -21.50 -19.44 -18.04
CA ALA A 99 -22.10 -18.63 -16.97
C ALA A 99 -21.25 -18.65 -15.69
N ARG A 100 -20.63 -19.79 -15.34
CA ARG A 100 -19.72 -19.89 -14.18
C ARG A 100 -18.46 -19.04 -14.37
N GLY A 101 -17.89 -18.96 -15.57
CA GLY A 101 -16.77 -18.06 -15.86
C GLY A 101 -17.13 -16.60 -15.63
N LEU A 102 -18.29 -16.17 -16.14
CA LEU A 102 -18.80 -14.81 -15.89
C LEU A 102 -19.05 -14.55 -14.40
N ALA A 103 -19.68 -15.48 -13.70
CA ALA A 103 -19.92 -15.37 -12.26
C ALA A 103 -18.61 -15.23 -11.47
N LEU A 104 -17.56 -15.98 -11.82
CA LEU A 104 -16.26 -15.88 -11.20
C LEU A 104 -15.65 -14.47 -11.38
N SER A 105 -15.73 -13.90 -12.58
CA SER A 105 -15.26 -12.54 -12.85
C SER A 105 -16.01 -11.49 -12.02
N LEU A 106 -17.33 -11.58 -11.97
CA LEU A 106 -18.16 -10.64 -11.20
C LEU A 106 -17.89 -10.75 -9.70
N LEU A 107 -17.76 -11.96 -9.17
CA LEU A 107 -17.43 -12.20 -7.76
C LEU A 107 -16.03 -11.68 -7.40
N ALA A 108 -15.05 -11.82 -8.28
CA ALA A 108 -13.71 -11.30 -8.07
C ALA A 108 -13.69 -9.77 -8.05
N LEU A 109 -14.52 -9.11 -8.85
CA LEU A 109 -14.58 -7.64 -8.91
C LEU A 109 -15.33 -7.03 -7.71
N LEU A 110 -16.30 -7.73 -7.15
CA LEU A 110 -17.21 -7.24 -6.12
C LEU A 110 -16.50 -6.64 -4.89
N PRO A 111 -15.49 -7.29 -4.26
CA PRO A 111 -14.81 -6.72 -3.09
C PRO A 111 -14.11 -5.39 -3.40
N LEU A 112 -13.51 -5.27 -4.58
CA LEU A 112 -12.82 -4.03 -5.00
C LEU A 112 -13.81 -2.89 -5.24
N LEU A 113 -14.95 -3.18 -5.87
CA LEU A 113 -16.02 -2.20 -6.08
C LEU A 113 -16.65 -1.76 -4.75
N LEU A 114 -16.89 -2.70 -3.84
CA LEU A 114 -17.41 -2.40 -2.51
C LEU A 114 -16.45 -1.51 -1.74
N TYR A 115 -15.17 -1.84 -1.74
CA TYR A 115 -14.13 -1.02 -1.09
C TYR A 115 -14.07 0.39 -1.69
N ALA A 116 -14.05 0.51 -3.02
CA ALA A 116 -14.06 1.79 -3.72
C ALA A 116 -15.32 2.61 -3.39
N PHE A 117 -16.49 1.97 -3.35
CA PHE A 117 -17.75 2.61 -2.99
C PHE A 117 -17.73 3.14 -1.55
N LEU A 118 -17.26 2.37 -0.58
CA LEU A 118 -17.17 2.80 0.81
C LEU A 118 -16.26 4.01 0.99
N ILE A 119 -15.11 4.02 0.29
CA ILE A 119 -14.21 5.19 0.30
C ILE A 119 -14.90 6.39 -0.32
N PHE A 120 -15.51 6.22 -1.48
CA PHE A 120 -16.24 7.28 -2.17
C PHE A 120 -17.33 7.90 -1.29
N ALA A 121 -18.19 7.06 -0.74
CA ALA A 121 -19.32 7.51 0.10
C ALA A 121 -18.82 8.27 1.34
N ASN A 122 -17.84 7.73 2.07
CA ASN A 122 -17.27 8.37 3.26
C ASN A 122 -16.60 9.72 2.92
N ALA A 123 -15.75 9.74 1.90
CA ALA A 123 -15.02 10.96 1.53
C ALA A 123 -15.96 12.05 0.97
N THR A 124 -16.95 11.65 0.16
CA THR A 124 -17.97 12.58 -0.37
C THR A 124 -18.81 13.16 0.75
N SER A 125 -19.28 12.33 1.68
CA SER A 125 -20.09 12.78 2.82
C SER A 125 -19.33 13.77 3.72
N LYS A 126 -18.05 13.45 4.04
CA LYS A 126 -17.26 14.32 4.93
C LYS A 126 -16.83 15.65 4.31
N ASN A 127 -16.68 15.71 2.99
CA ASN A 127 -16.15 16.89 2.30
C ASN A 127 -17.21 17.59 1.43
N ALA A 128 -18.45 17.11 1.41
CA ALA A 128 -19.55 17.60 0.56
C ALA A 128 -19.13 17.76 -0.93
N SER A 129 -18.28 16.84 -1.44
CA SER A 129 -17.70 16.92 -2.79
C SER A 129 -17.47 15.55 -3.40
N ALA A 130 -18.20 15.22 -4.46
CA ALA A 130 -18.03 14.00 -5.23
C ALA A 130 -16.63 13.92 -5.90
N LYS A 131 -16.06 15.07 -6.28
CA LYS A 131 -14.70 15.14 -6.83
C LYS A 131 -13.67 14.65 -5.81
N ILE A 132 -13.80 15.05 -4.55
CA ILE A 132 -12.91 14.56 -3.47
C ILE A 132 -13.17 13.08 -3.26
N GLY A 133 -14.42 12.61 -3.30
CA GLY A 133 -14.77 11.19 -3.22
C GLY A 133 -14.03 10.35 -4.26
N LEU A 134 -14.08 10.75 -5.53
CA LEU A 134 -13.40 10.05 -6.63
C LEU A 134 -11.87 10.05 -6.46
N LEU A 135 -11.28 11.20 -6.12
CA LEU A 135 -9.83 11.29 -5.90
C LEU A 135 -9.38 10.45 -4.70
N SER A 136 -10.24 10.31 -3.69
CA SER A 136 -9.95 9.50 -2.50
C SER A 136 -9.86 8.01 -2.81
N ILE A 137 -10.63 7.49 -3.79
CA ILE A 137 -10.48 6.10 -4.27
C ILE A 137 -9.05 5.90 -4.78
N GLY A 138 -8.60 6.73 -5.74
CA GLY A 138 -7.25 6.65 -6.28
C GLY A 138 -6.17 6.77 -5.22
N ALA A 139 -6.32 7.72 -4.29
CA ALA A 139 -5.37 7.90 -3.20
C ALA A 139 -5.29 6.68 -2.27
N ALA A 140 -6.42 6.06 -1.92
CA ALA A 140 -6.45 4.89 -1.04
C ALA A 140 -5.81 3.65 -1.69
N PHE A 141 -6.12 3.40 -2.97
CA PHE A 141 -5.46 2.31 -3.71
C PHE A 141 -3.96 2.55 -3.85
N ILE A 142 -3.53 3.76 -4.20
CA ILE A 142 -2.11 4.14 -4.28
C ILE A 142 -1.41 3.95 -2.94
N GLN A 143 -2.04 4.39 -1.85
CA GLN A 143 -1.49 4.24 -0.50
C GLN A 143 -1.19 2.78 -0.16
N LEU A 144 -2.17 1.90 -0.35
CA LEU A 144 -2.06 0.50 0.05
C LEU A 144 -1.18 -0.30 -0.92
N THR A 145 -1.41 -0.16 -2.23
CA THR A 145 -0.63 -0.91 -3.23
C THR A 145 0.80 -0.40 -3.34
N GLY A 146 1.02 0.91 -3.29
CA GLY A 146 2.37 1.48 -3.31
C GLY A 146 3.21 1.01 -2.13
N TYR A 147 2.67 1.11 -0.91
CA TYR A 147 3.35 0.60 0.29
C TYR A 147 3.56 -0.92 0.21
N GLY A 148 2.53 -1.70 -0.18
CA GLY A 148 2.62 -3.15 -0.28
C GLY A 148 3.68 -3.61 -1.29
N CYS A 149 3.75 -2.97 -2.47
CA CYS A 149 4.78 -3.25 -3.47
C CYS A 149 6.20 -2.98 -2.93
N GLY A 150 6.40 -1.81 -2.28
CA GLY A 150 7.69 -1.46 -1.69
C GLY A 150 8.09 -2.42 -0.56
N PHE A 151 7.12 -2.86 0.25
CA PHE A 151 7.33 -3.84 1.31
C PHE A 151 7.74 -5.20 0.74
N ILE A 152 7.03 -5.72 -0.27
CA ILE A 152 7.31 -7.03 -0.91
C ILE A 152 8.69 -7.01 -1.57
N GLU A 153 9.02 -5.96 -2.34
CA GLU A 153 10.32 -5.85 -2.99
C GLU A 153 11.46 -5.78 -1.97
N ALA A 154 11.32 -4.97 -0.93
CA ALA A 154 12.34 -4.87 0.10
C ALA A 154 12.47 -6.18 0.90
N TRP A 155 11.36 -6.84 1.20
CA TRP A 155 11.39 -8.15 1.87
C TRP A 155 12.15 -9.17 1.03
N TRP A 156 11.86 -9.25 -0.27
CA TRP A 156 12.58 -10.13 -1.19
C TRP A 156 14.09 -9.82 -1.21
N LYS A 157 14.46 -8.58 -1.52
CA LYS A 157 15.87 -8.16 -1.62
C LYS A 157 16.64 -8.31 -0.30
N ARG A 158 16.02 -7.95 0.84
CA ARG A 158 16.70 -7.92 2.14
C ARG A 158 16.66 -9.26 2.89
N CYS A 159 15.59 -10.03 2.75
CA CYS A 159 15.39 -11.26 3.52
C CYS A 159 15.72 -12.50 2.71
N ILE A 160 15.48 -12.52 1.39
CA ILE A 160 15.76 -13.66 0.51
C ILE A 160 17.15 -13.52 -0.14
N GLU A 161 17.41 -12.41 -0.81
CA GLU A 161 18.66 -12.19 -1.54
C GLU A 161 19.80 -11.68 -0.65
N GLY A 162 19.55 -11.26 0.57
CA GLY A 162 20.56 -10.77 1.50
C GLY A 162 21.24 -9.45 1.11
N LYS A 163 20.65 -8.68 0.18
CA LYS A 163 21.20 -7.40 -0.30
C LYS A 163 21.17 -6.33 0.80
N ASP A 164 21.98 -5.29 0.64
CA ASP A 164 22.09 -4.17 1.58
C ASP A 164 20.83 -3.27 1.61
N GLU A 165 20.80 -2.30 2.55
CA GLU A 165 19.63 -1.43 2.75
C GLU A 165 19.37 -0.46 1.60
N PHE A 166 20.36 -0.17 0.75
CA PHE A 166 20.25 0.79 -0.34
C PHE A 166 19.76 0.14 -1.64
N SER A 167 20.03 -1.15 -1.84
CA SER A 167 19.67 -1.87 -3.08
C SER A 167 18.19 -1.80 -3.43
N ALA A 168 17.31 -1.76 -2.43
CA ALA A 168 15.87 -1.63 -2.64
C ALA A 168 15.44 -0.22 -3.13
N TYR A 169 16.28 0.80 -2.89
CA TYR A 169 15.98 2.18 -3.30
C TYR A 169 16.55 2.57 -4.67
N GLU A 170 17.45 1.78 -5.27
CA GLU A 170 18.17 2.14 -6.49
C GLU A 170 17.26 2.61 -7.63
N SER A 171 16.12 1.92 -7.83
CA SER A 171 15.15 2.28 -8.88
C SER A 171 14.46 3.63 -8.67
N ASN A 172 14.49 4.19 -7.47
CA ASN A 172 13.73 5.39 -7.08
C ASN A 172 14.56 6.64 -6.82
N PHE A 173 15.90 6.51 -6.71
CA PHE A 173 16.75 7.59 -6.26
C PHE A 173 17.35 8.44 -7.38
N TYR A 174 17.57 7.86 -8.53
CA TYR A 174 18.40 8.46 -9.59
C TYR A 174 17.62 8.84 -10.85
N LYS A 175 16.28 9.03 -10.73
CA LYS A 175 15.42 9.50 -11.83
C LYS A 175 14.63 10.74 -11.44
#